data_503233d09c7581a3529b912eda45356a
#
_entry.id   503233d09c7581a3529b912eda45356a
#
_cell.length_a   1.000
_cell.length_b   1.000
_cell.length_c   1.000
_cell.angle_alpha   90.00
_cell.angle_beta   90.00
_cell.angle_gamma   90.00
#
_symmetry.space_group_name_H-M   'P 1'
#
loop_
_entity.id
_entity.type
_entity.pdbx_description
1 polymer ?
#
loop_
_entity_poly.entity_id
_entity_poly.type
_entity_poly.pdbx_seq_one_letter_code
_entity_poly.pdbx_strand_id
1 'polypeptide(L)'
;MSDVTAVEQLVNKYTFLKKEIRKVIVGQDQVVDEVLLSIFSGGHALLIGVPGLAKTLLVNTIAQALGLKFKRIQFTPDLMPSDILGSEILDNNREFKFIKGPIFSNIILADEINRTPPKTQAALLEAMQERAVTVAGQHYKLDLPYFVLATQNPIEQEGTYPLPEAQLDRFMFAVNLDYPSFSEEVEVVKTTTTGETKKVDSLFTAQEIIDFQKLIRKIPVADNVIEYAVTLVGKTRPKSQAAPEIIKNYVDWGAGPRASQNLILAAKAHAALHGKFSPDIEDVQRVATGILRHRLIKNYKAEAEGLSIEEIIHSLF
;
A
#
# COMPACT_ATOMS: atom_id res chain seq x y z
N MET A 1 16.89 15.50 19.75
CA MET A 1 15.66 16.17 19.31
C MET A 1 14.52 15.58 20.12
N SER A 2 13.58 16.39 20.64
CA SER A 2 12.42 15.83 21.34
C SER A 2 11.47 15.16 20.35
N ASP A 3 10.69 14.16 20.80
CA ASP A 3 9.73 13.48 19.93
C ASP A 3 8.65 14.47 19.40
N VAL A 4 8.33 15.52 20.18
CA VAL A 4 7.41 16.61 19.76
C VAL A 4 7.97 17.36 18.56
N THR A 5 9.22 17.85 18.64
CA THR A 5 9.89 18.55 17.53
C THR A 5 10.00 17.66 16.28
N ALA A 6 10.19 16.36 16.46
CA ALA A 6 10.25 15.41 15.35
C ALA A 6 8.90 15.24 14.65
N VAL A 7 7.78 15.23 15.39
CA VAL A 7 6.42 15.23 14.81
C VAL A 7 6.15 16.52 14.05
N GLU A 8 6.50 17.69 14.60
CA GLU A 8 6.33 18.97 13.91
C GLU A 8 7.12 19.03 12.59
N GLN A 9 8.35 18.50 12.58
CA GLN A 9 9.15 18.40 11.36
C GLN A 9 8.51 17.46 10.33
N LEU A 10 7.96 16.32 10.79
CA LEU A 10 7.24 15.38 9.91
C LEU A 10 6.05 16.07 9.25
N VAL A 11 5.21 16.78 10.02
CA VAL A 11 4.04 17.51 9.50
C VAL A 11 4.44 18.51 8.42
N ASN A 12 5.47 19.31 8.69
CA ASN A 12 5.97 20.31 7.75
C ASN A 12 6.47 19.64 6.46
N LYS A 13 7.33 18.62 6.58
CA LYS A 13 7.84 17.89 5.42
C LYS A 13 6.71 17.18 4.64
N TYR A 14 5.73 16.60 5.32
CA TYR A 14 4.58 15.96 4.69
C TYR A 14 3.73 16.95 3.88
N THR A 15 3.51 18.14 4.42
CA THR A 15 2.80 19.20 3.71
C THR A 15 3.53 19.63 2.43
N PHE A 16 4.85 19.78 2.48
CA PHE A 16 5.66 20.06 1.29
C PHE A 16 5.66 18.88 0.32
N LEU A 17 5.75 17.63 0.82
CA LEU A 17 5.71 16.43 -0.01
C LEU A 17 4.44 16.37 -0.86
N LYS A 18 3.28 16.63 -0.27
CA LYS A 18 2.01 16.67 -1.01
C LYS A 18 2.00 17.77 -2.08
N LYS A 19 2.59 18.93 -1.80
CA LYS A 19 2.73 20.01 -2.80
C LYS A 19 3.63 19.61 -3.96
N GLU A 20 4.74 18.92 -3.70
CA GLU A 20 5.62 18.41 -4.75
C GLU A 20 4.94 17.36 -5.62
N ILE A 21 4.22 16.41 -5.03
CA ILE A 21 3.48 15.37 -5.75
C ILE A 21 2.39 16.00 -6.62
N ARG A 22 1.66 16.98 -6.11
CA ARG A 22 0.60 17.71 -6.84
C ARG A 22 1.10 18.50 -8.05
N LYS A 23 2.40 18.78 -8.18
CA LYS A 23 2.96 19.38 -9.40
C LYS A 23 2.76 18.47 -10.63
N VAL A 24 2.75 17.15 -10.42
CA VAL A 24 2.69 16.15 -11.49
C VAL A 24 1.39 15.36 -11.47
N ILE A 25 0.91 15.00 -10.28
CA ILE A 25 -0.31 14.23 -10.09
C ILE A 25 -1.47 15.19 -9.84
N VAL A 26 -2.39 15.23 -10.79
CA VAL A 26 -3.61 16.05 -10.71
C VAL A 26 -4.74 15.19 -10.18
N GLY A 27 -5.48 15.71 -9.20
CA GLY A 27 -6.49 14.93 -8.49
C GLY A 27 -5.88 13.78 -7.66
N GLN A 28 -6.67 12.77 -7.35
CA GLN A 28 -6.24 11.58 -6.63
C GLN A 28 -5.60 11.85 -5.26
N ASP A 29 -5.94 12.95 -4.61
CA ASP A 29 -5.38 13.33 -3.30
C ASP A 29 -5.57 12.23 -2.26
N GLN A 30 -6.73 11.57 -2.25
CA GLN A 30 -6.99 10.45 -1.34
C GLN A 30 -6.07 9.27 -1.62
N VAL A 31 -5.85 8.93 -2.88
CA VAL A 31 -4.94 7.84 -3.29
C VAL A 31 -3.52 8.13 -2.83
N VAL A 32 -3.04 9.37 -3.04
CA VAL A 32 -1.73 9.84 -2.55
C VAL A 32 -1.65 9.70 -1.03
N ASP A 33 -2.67 10.13 -0.30
CA ASP A 33 -2.70 10.06 1.16
C ASP A 33 -2.65 8.60 1.66
N GLU A 34 -3.45 7.68 1.10
CA GLU A 34 -3.46 6.27 1.48
C GLU A 34 -2.12 5.58 1.18
N VAL A 35 -1.49 5.89 0.04
CA VAL A 35 -0.15 5.37 -0.32
C VAL A 35 0.91 5.91 0.65
N LEU A 36 0.92 7.22 0.93
CA LEU A 36 1.87 7.82 1.87
C LEU A 36 1.67 7.29 3.29
N LEU A 37 0.42 7.15 3.75
CA LEU A 37 0.09 6.51 5.04
C LEU A 37 0.67 5.10 5.12
N SER A 38 0.53 4.32 4.05
CA SER A 38 1.11 2.96 3.98
C SER A 38 2.64 3.00 4.11
N ILE A 39 3.32 3.92 3.40
CA ILE A 39 4.78 4.08 3.45
C ILE A 39 5.24 4.47 4.86
N PHE A 40 4.64 5.50 5.46
CA PHE A 40 5.03 5.98 6.80
C PHE A 40 4.67 4.99 7.91
N SER A 41 3.66 4.15 7.70
CA SER A 41 3.34 3.03 8.60
C SER A 41 4.30 1.84 8.46
N GLY A 42 5.11 1.81 7.39
CA GLY A 42 6.00 0.69 7.06
C GLY A 42 5.27 -0.55 6.54
N GLY A 43 4.09 -0.34 5.93
CA GLY A 43 3.27 -1.37 5.27
C GLY A 43 3.47 -1.37 3.75
N HIS A 44 2.72 -2.22 3.05
CA HIS A 44 2.65 -2.32 1.59
C HIS A 44 1.24 -2.00 1.12
N ALA A 45 1.05 -1.57 -0.14
CA ALA A 45 -0.27 -1.24 -0.66
C ALA A 45 -0.58 -1.99 -1.96
N LEU A 46 -1.87 -2.28 -2.14
CA LEU A 46 -2.45 -2.82 -3.36
C LEU A 46 -3.25 -1.72 -4.04
N LEU A 47 -2.87 -1.35 -5.26
CA LEU A 47 -3.58 -0.37 -6.08
C LEU A 47 -4.56 -1.10 -7.00
N ILE A 48 -5.84 -0.85 -6.85
CA ILE A 48 -6.91 -1.45 -7.64
C ILE A 48 -7.47 -0.37 -8.56
N GLY A 49 -7.43 -0.59 -9.86
CA GLY A 49 -7.97 0.37 -10.82
C GLY A 49 -7.73 -0.04 -12.26
N VAL A 50 -8.53 0.51 -13.16
CA VAL A 50 -8.45 0.23 -14.59
C VAL A 50 -7.12 0.71 -15.19
N PRO A 51 -6.72 0.22 -16.38
CA PRO A 51 -5.58 0.74 -17.12
C PRO A 51 -5.76 2.23 -17.45
N GLY A 52 -4.65 2.95 -17.63
CA GLY A 52 -4.68 4.36 -18.04
C GLY A 52 -4.77 5.38 -16.90
N LEU A 53 -4.93 4.98 -15.65
CA LEU A 53 -5.02 5.88 -14.49
C LEU A 53 -3.65 6.34 -13.95
N ALA A 54 -2.63 6.38 -14.78
CA ALA A 54 -1.29 6.89 -14.47
C ALA A 54 -0.62 6.27 -13.23
N LYS A 55 -0.93 5.00 -12.86
CA LYS A 55 -0.39 4.32 -11.66
C LYS A 55 1.14 4.37 -11.61
N THR A 56 1.82 4.10 -12.72
CA THR A 56 3.29 4.13 -12.81
C THR A 56 3.83 5.55 -12.58
N LEU A 57 3.17 6.57 -13.14
CA LEU A 57 3.55 7.96 -12.94
C LEU A 57 3.39 8.35 -11.46
N LEU A 58 2.26 8.00 -10.84
CA LEU A 58 1.99 8.24 -9.42
C LEU A 58 3.11 7.66 -8.54
N VAL A 59 3.42 6.37 -8.69
CA VAL A 59 4.41 5.69 -7.85
C VAL A 59 5.82 6.24 -8.08
N ASN A 60 6.19 6.51 -9.33
CA ASN A 60 7.48 7.12 -9.66
C ASN A 60 7.62 8.53 -9.08
N THR A 61 6.56 9.34 -9.16
CA THR A 61 6.53 10.69 -8.58
C THR A 61 6.70 10.66 -7.06
N ILE A 62 5.98 9.75 -6.39
CA ILE A 62 6.12 9.54 -4.93
C ILE A 62 7.56 9.12 -4.59
N ALA A 63 8.14 8.18 -5.34
CA ALA A 63 9.51 7.72 -5.11
C ALA A 63 10.54 8.84 -5.27
N GLN A 64 10.40 9.68 -6.30
CA GLN A 64 11.26 10.86 -6.53
C GLN A 64 11.13 11.86 -5.37
N ALA A 65 9.91 12.22 -4.97
CA ALA A 65 9.66 13.16 -3.89
C ALA A 65 10.18 12.64 -2.54
N LEU A 66 10.20 11.33 -2.32
CA LEU A 66 10.76 10.66 -1.14
C LEU A 66 12.28 10.41 -1.24
N GLY A 67 12.92 10.70 -2.37
CA GLY A 67 14.35 10.43 -2.57
C GLY A 67 14.72 8.95 -2.53
N LEU A 68 13.81 8.08 -2.94
CA LEU A 68 13.96 6.62 -2.89
C LEU A 68 14.20 6.02 -4.27
N LYS A 69 14.98 4.93 -4.30
CA LYS A 69 15.19 4.14 -5.52
C LYS A 69 13.91 3.43 -5.91
N PHE A 70 13.50 3.60 -7.17
CA PHE A 70 12.30 3.00 -7.74
C PHE A 70 12.63 1.98 -8.81
N LYS A 71 11.88 0.86 -8.82
CA LYS A 71 11.87 -0.11 -9.92
C LYS A 71 10.44 -0.56 -10.19
N ARG A 72 10.09 -0.66 -11.48
CA ARG A 72 8.85 -1.29 -11.95
C ARG A 72 9.15 -2.72 -12.39
N ILE A 73 8.33 -3.65 -11.98
CA ILE A 73 8.32 -5.04 -12.45
C ILE A 73 6.96 -5.26 -13.09
N GLN A 74 6.93 -5.47 -14.40
CA GLN A 74 5.72 -5.84 -15.12
C GLN A 74 5.50 -7.34 -14.97
N PHE A 75 4.39 -7.73 -14.36
CA PHE A 75 4.05 -9.13 -14.18
C PHE A 75 3.37 -9.64 -15.44
N THR A 76 4.00 -10.63 -16.09
CA THR A 76 3.55 -11.31 -17.31
C THR A 76 3.46 -12.81 -17.06
N PRO A 77 2.69 -13.57 -17.84
CA PRO A 77 2.52 -15.02 -17.61
C PRO A 77 3.83 -15.82 -17.64
N ASP A 78 4.84 -15.32 -18.33
CA ASP A 78 6.17 -15.93 -18.51
C ASP A 78 7.21 -15.43 -17.49
N LEU A 79 6.88 -14.44 -16.63
CA LEU A 79 7.81 -13.91 -15.63
C LEU A 79 8.20 -14.98 -14.61
N MET A 80 9.51 -15.16 -14.43
CA MET A 80 10.07 -16.13 -13.49
C MET A 80 10.47 -15.47 -12.16
N PRO A 81 10.51 -16.22 -11.04
CA PRO A 81 11.03 -15.71 -9.77
C PRO A 81 12.44 -15.13 -9.87
N SER A 82 13.32 -15.73 -10.69
CA SER A 82 14.69 -15.24 -10.94
C SER A 82 14.72 -13.85 -11.58
N ASP A 83 13.72 -13.48 -12.37
CA ASP A 83 13.66 -12.15 -13.00
C ASP A 83 13.36 -11.07 -11.96
N ILE A 84 12.71 -11.44 -10.85
CA ILE A 84 12.40 -10.56 -9.72
C ILE A 84 13.56 -10.53 -8.72
N LEU A 85 14.02 -11.71 -8.30
CA LEU A 85 15.00 -11.87 -7.22
C LEU A 85 16.44 -11.66 -7.68
N GLY A 86 16.70 -11.96 -8.95
CA GLY A 86 18.05 -12.09 -9.48
C GLY A 86 18.51 -13.55 -9.54
N SER A 87 19.67 -13.77 -10.11
CA SER A 87 20.22 -15.10 -10.35
C SER A 87 21.75 -15.12 -10.19
N GLU A 88 22.30 -16.29 -9.91
CA GLU A 88 23.74 -16.52 -10.01
C GLU A 88 24.14 -16.78 -11.45
N ILE A 89 25.18 -16.11 -11.88
CA ILE A 89 25.82 -16.35 -13.18
C ILE A 89 27.27 -16.76 -12.96
N LEU A 90 27.79 -17.58 -13.88
CA LEU A 90 29.18 -17.90 -13.92
C LEU A 90 29.92 -16.76 -14.62
N ASP A 91 30.85 -16.12 -13.93
CA ASP A 91 31.67 -15.06 -14.53
C ASP A 91 32.83 -15.61 -15.41
N ASN A 92 33.57 -14.72 -16.04
CA ASN A 92 34.70 -15.09 -16.90
C ASN A 92 35.81 -15.85 -16.16
N ASN A 93 35.88 -15.74 -14.84
CA ASN A 93 36.84 -16.42 -13.97
C ASN A 93 36.30 -17.78 -13.47
N ARG A 94 35.13 -18.22 -13.95
CA ARG A 94 34.41 -19.41 -13.50
C ARG A 94 34.00 -19.36 -12.03
N GLU A 95 33.77 -18.15 -11.50
CA GLU A 95 33.19 -17.95 -10.17
C GLU A 95 31.72 -17.62 -10.27
N PHE A 96 30.92 -18.15 -9.34
CA PHE A 96 29.48 -17.79 -9.24
C PHE A 96 29.33 -16.39 -8.68
N LYS A 97 28.65 -15.53 -9.44
CA LYS A 97 28.37 -14.16 -9.05
C LYS A 97 26.87 -13.91 -9.03
N PHE A 98 26.35 -13.45 -7.90
CA PHE A 98 24.95 -13.07 -7.78
C PHE A 98 24.69 -11.72 -8.46
N ILE A 99 23.78 -11.72 -9.42
CA ILE A 99 23.25 -10.51 -10.06
C ILE A 99 21.90 -10.18 -9.41
N LYS A 100 21.86 -9.06 -8.69
CA LYS A 100 20.66 -8.59 -8.00
C LYS A 100 19.54 -8.26 -8.99
N GLY A 101 18.35 -8.81 -8.73
CA GLY A 101 17.14 -8.48 -9.47
C GLY A 101 16.56 -7.11 -9.09
N PRO A 102 15.49 -6.68 -9.76
CA PRO A 102 14.83 -5.39 -9.53
C PRO A 102 14.27 -5.23 -8.11
N ILE A 103 14.03 -6.33 -7.40
CA ILE A 103 13.53 -6.32 -6.02
C ILE A 103 14.47 -5.59 -5.04
N PHE A 104 15.76 -5.45 -5.37
CA PHE A 104 16.73 -4.72 -4.56
C PHE A 104 16.64 -3.21 -4.78
N SER A 105 15.46 -2.66 -4.58
CA SER A 105 15.18 -1.23 -4.60
C SER A 105 14.27 -0.87 -3.42
N ASN A 106 14.18 0.42 -3.10
CA ASN A 106 13.38 0.86 -1.95
C ASN A 106 11.88 0.81 -2.24
N ILE A 107 11.47 1.22 -3.44
CA ILE A 107 10.07 1.19 -3.90
C ILE A 107 9.98 0.29 -5.12
N ILE A 108 9.14 -0.73 -5.03
CA ILE A 108 8.82 -1.65 -6.12
C ILE A 108 7.38 -1.42 -6.54
N LEU A 109 7.16 -1.14 -7.80
CA LEU A 109 5.86 -1.24 -8.44
C LEU A 109 5.74 -2.63 -9.08
N ALA A 110 4.98 -3.51 -8.45
CA ALA A 110 4.62 -4.81 -9.01
C ALA A 110 3.36 -4.66 -9.86
N ASP A 111 3.55 -4.36 -11.15
CA ASP A 111 2.45 -4.00 -12.04
C ASP A 111 1.74 -5.24 -12.58
N GLU A 112 0.41 -5.30 -12.41
CA GLU A 112 -0.46 -6.41 -12.80
C GLU A 112 -0.06 -7.76 -12.14
N ILE A 113 0.11 -7.75 -10.82
CA ILE A 113 0.61 -8.91 -10.04
C ILE A 113 -0.21 -10.20 -10.28
N ASN A 114 -1.50 -10.07 -10.62
CA ASN A 114 -2.40 -11.18 -10.88
C ASN A 114 -2.19 -11.83 -12.27
N ARG A 115 -1.33 -11.32 -13.17
CA ARG A 115 -1.04 -11.93 -14.48
C ARG A 115 0.02 -13.02 -14.45
N THR A 116 0.63 -13.26 -13.32
CA THR A 116 1.73 -14.21 -13.16
C THR A 116 1.30 -15.41 -12.32
N PRO A 117 1.80 -16.62 -12.60
CA PRO A 117 1.50 -17.80 -11.81
C PRO A 117 1.84 -17.65 -10.32
N PRO A 118 1.17 -18.38 -9.40
CA PRO A 118 1.32 -18.24 -7.95
C PRO A 118 2.75 -18.37 -7.43
N LYS A 119 3.60 -19.16 -8.09
CA LYS A 119 5.02 -19.35 -7.72
C LYS A 119 5.80 -18.03 -7.80
N THR A 120 5.56 -17.24 -8.83
CA THR A 120 6.25 -15.95 -9.03
C THR A 120 5.68 -14.87 -8.10
N GLN A 121 4.35 -14.87 -7.90
CA GLN A 121 3.72 -14.00 -6.89
C GLN A 121 4.29 -14.26 -5.50
N ALA A 122 4.44 -15.56 -5.12
CA ALA A 122 4.96 -15.96 -3.81
C ALA A 122 6.36 -15.40 -3.53
N ALA A 123 7.24 -15.33 -4.55
CA ALA A 123 8.59 -14.77 -4.39
C ALA A 123 8.57 -13.30 -3.95
N LEU A 124 7.69 -12.48 -4.56
CA LEU A 124 7.53 -11.09 -4.14
C LEU A 124 6.91 -10.98 -2.74
N LEU A 125 5.87 -11.76 -2.47
CA LEU A 125 5.14 -11.72 -1.21
C LEU A 125 5.98 -12.22 -0.01
N GLU A 126 6.92 -13.14 -0.25
CA GLU A 126 7.92 -13.56 0.74
C GLU A 126 8.88 -12.42 1.04
N ALA A 127 9.42 -11.78 0.01
CA ALA A 127 10.32 -10.63 0.16
C ALA A 127 9.66 -9.45 0.90
N MET A 128 8.35 -9.22 0.69
CA MET A 128 7.59 -8.22 1.43
C MET A 128 7.55 -8.50 2.94
N GLN A 129 7.38 -9.77 3.29
CA GLN A 129 7.23 -10.18 4.70
C GLN A 129 8.57 -10.23 5.41
N GLU A 130 9.56 -10.89 4.80
CA GLU A 130 10.87 -11.16 5.42
C GLU A 130 11.85 -9.99 5.27
N ARG A 131 11.57 -9.03 4.35
CA ARG A 131 12.50 -7.96 3.94
C ARG A 131 13.86 -8.49 3.54
N ALA A 132 13.85 -9.67 2.95
CA ALA A 132 15.00 -10.42 2.51
C ALA A 132 14.59 -11.42 1.43
N VAL A 133 15.57 -11.91 0.69
CA VAL A 133 15.40 -12.98 -0.31
C VAL A 133 16.46 -14.05 -0.13
N THR A 134 16.10 -15.30 -0.43
CA THR A 134 17.06 -16.42 -0.43
C THR A 134 17.28 -16.87 -1.86
N VAL A 135 18.52 -16.77 -2.35
CA VAL A 135 18.92 -17.22 -3.69
C VAL A 135 20.13 -18.14 -3.57
N ALA A 136 20.07 -19.30 -4.19
CA ALA A 136 21.13 -20.32 -4.15
C ALA A 136 21.64 -20.67 -2.73
N GLY A 137 20.72 -20.69 -1.76
CA GLY A 137 21.03 -20.98 -0.35
C GLY A 137 21.61 -19.80 0.44
N GLN A 138 21.83 -18.66 -0.18
CA GLN A 138 22.30 -17.45 0.49
C GLN A 138 21.15 -16.48 0.77
N HIS A 139 21.19 -15.87 1.96
CA HIS A 139 20.19 -14.93 2.43
C HIS A 139 20.66 -13.48 2.24
N TYR A 140 19.90 -12.72 1.44
CA TYR A 140 20.19 -11.33 1.10
C TYR A 140 19.13 -10.40 1.70
N LYS A 141 19.55 -9.51 2.60
CA LYS A 141 18.66 -8.47 3.15
C LYS A 141 18.37 -7.38 2.12
N LEU A 142 17.15 -6.88 2.13
CA LEU A 142 16.74 -5.74 1.32
C LEU A 142 17.03 -4.43 2.05
N ASP A 143 17.42 -3.41 1.30
CA ASP A 143 17.69 -2.07 1.84
C ASP A 143 16.38 -1.42 2.33
N LEU A 144 16.43 -0.85 3.53
CA LEU A 144 15.29 -0.12 4.10
C LEU A 144 15.35 1.38 3.73
N PRO A 145 14.21 2.08 3.67
CA PRO A 145 12.86 1.54 3.74
C PRO A 145 12.56 0.69 2.49
N TYR A 146 11.85 -0.41 2.68
CA TYR A 146 11.42 -1.29 1.59
C TYR A 146 9.90 -1.27 1.48
N PHE A 147 9.40 -0.93 0.31
CA PHE A 147 7.99 -0.74 0.08
C PHE A 147 7.55 -1.32 -1.27
N VAL A 148 6.47 -2.08 -1.29
CA VAL A 148 5.86 -2.64 -2.50
C VAL A 148 4.48 -2.04 -2.70
N LEU A 149 4.26 -1.49 -3.89
CA LEU A 149 2.94 -1.21 -4.43
C LEU A 149 2.67 -2.25 -5.51
N ALA A 150 1.69 -3.12 -5.29
CA ALA A 150 1.22 -4.02 -6.32
C ALA A 150 0.01 -3.40 -7.01
N THR A 151 -0.19 -3.68 -8.31
CA THR A 151 -1.41 -3.26 -9.01
C THR A 151 -2.24 -4.46 -9.42
N GLN A 152 -3.56 -4.29 -9.41
CA GLN A 152 -4.52 -5.21 -10.01
C GLN A 152 -5.47 -4.45 -10.92
N ASN A 153 -5.77 -5.06 -12.06
CA ASN A 153 -6.81 -4.59 -12.95
C ASN A 153 -8.10 -5.37 -12.65
N PRO A 154 -9.17 -4.73 -12.17
CA PRO A 154 -10.40 -5.43 -11.81
C PRO A 154 -11.20 -5.93 -13.03
N ILE A 155 -10.94 -5.41 -14.23
CA ILE A 155 -11.69 -5.75 -15.44
C ILE A 155 -11.11 -7.00 -16.12
N GLU A 156 -9.79 -7.20 -16.05
CA GLU A 156 -9.13 -8.35 -16.68
C GLU A 156 -9.27 -9.60 -15.80
N GLN A 157 -10.11 -10.52 -16.26
CA GLN A 157 -10.33 -11.83 -15.61
C GLN A 157 -9.66 -12.98 -16.38
N GLU A 158 -9.60 -12.90 -17.72
CA GLU A 158 -8.98 -13.93 -18.54
C GLU A 158 -7.45 -13.94 -18.41
N GLY A 159 -6.87 -15.12 -18.24
CA GLY A 159 -5.42 -15.29 -18.09
C GLY A 159 -4.83 -14.74 -16.81
N THR A 160 -5.67 -14.53 -15.78
CA THR A 160 -5.22 -14.04 -14.47
C THR A 160 -5.23 -15.13 -13.40
N TYR A 161 -4.37 -14.95 -12.40
CA TYR A 161 -4.25 -15.77 -11.20
C TYR A 161 -4.56 -14.89 -9.99
N PRO A 162 -5.81 -14.89 -9.49
CA PRO A 162 -6.18 -14.06 -8.35
C PRO A 162 -5.33 -14.40 -7.13
N LEU A 163 -4.97 -13.37 -6.36
CA LEU A 163 -4.28 -13.55 -5.10
C LEU A 163 -5.24 -14.15 -4.06
N PRO A 164 -4.87 -15.26 -3.41
CA PRO A 164 -5.64 -15.77 -2.28
C PRO A 164 -5.74 -14.73 -1.14
N GLU A 165 -6.79 -14.82 -0.34
CA GLU A 165 -7.08 -13.89 0.77
C GLU A 165 -5.92 -13.80 1.78
N ALA A 166 -5.27 -14.92 2.07
CA ALA A 166 -4.09 -14.97 2.95
C ALA A 166 -2.89 -14.19 2.38
N GLN A 167 -2.82 -14.03 1.07
CA GLN A 167 -1.80 -13.22 0.39
C GLN A 167 -2.22 -11.75 0.33
N LEU A 168 -3.50 -11.47 0.08
CA LEU A 168 -4.06 -10.12 0.13
C LEU A 168 -3.88 -9.49 1.52
N ASP A 169 -4.02 -10.25 2.60
CA ASP A 169 -3.84 -9.78 3.97
C ASP A 169 -2.42 -9.28 4.29
N ARG A 170 -1.44 -9.54 3.42
CA ARG A 170 -0.07 -8.98 3.54
C ARG A 170 0.01 -7.51 3.14
N PHE A 171 -0.91 -7.03 2.31
CA PHE A 171 -1.01 -5.61 2.01
C PHE A 171 -1.71 -4.89 3.16
N MET A 172 -1.15 -3.76 3.56
CA MET A 172 -1.74 -2.94 4.63
C MET A 172 -2.98 -2.22 4.14
N PHE A 173 -2.88 -1.58 2.97
CA PHE A 173 -3.96 -0.89 2.31
C PHE A 173 -4.31 -1.53 0.96
N ALA A 174 -5.59 -1.54 0.63
CA ALA A 174 -6.07 -1.61 -0.74
C ALA A 174 -6.60 -0.23 -1.13
N VAL A 175 -6.04 0.36 -2.16
CA VAL A 175 -6.30 1.72 -2.61
C VAL A 175 -7.00 1.65 -3.95
N ASN A 176 -8.25 2.14 -4.01
CA ASN A 176 -9.00 2.19 -5.25
C ASN A 176 -8.63 3.46 -6.02
N LEU A 177 -8.29 3.28 -7.30
CA LEU A 177 -8.08 4.38 -8.24
C LEU A 177 -9.30 4.47 -9.15
N ASP A 178 -10.02 5.57 -9.03
CA ASP A 178 -11.15 5.90 -9.88
C ASP A 178 -10.75 6.87 -11.00
N TYR A 179 -11.63 7.03 -11.99
CA TYR A 179 -11.45 8.03 -13.02
C TYR A 179 -11.41 9.43 -12.40
N PRO A 180 -10.59 10.34 -12.96
CA PRO A 180 -10.59 11.72 -12.52
C PRO A 180 -11.97 12.38 -12.81
N SER A 181 -12.33 13.37 -12.02
CA SER A 181 -13.47 14.22 -12.33
C SER A 181 -13.24 14.98 -13.64
N PHE A 182 -14.30 15.47 -14.27
CA PHE A 182 -14.19 16.24 -15.51
C PHE A 182 -13.17 17.41 -15.41
N SER A 183 -13.18 18.14 -14.30
CA SER A 183 -12.25 19.26 -14.08
C SER A 183 -10.81 18.81 -13.94
N GLU A 184 -10.56 17.69 -13.26
CA GLU A 184 -9.24 17.10 -13.12
C GLU A 184 -8.72 16.55 -14.45
N GLU A 185 -9.58 15.90 -15.23
CA GLU A 185 -9.22 15.39 -16.57
C GLU A 185 -8.84 16.53 -17.52
N VAL A 186 -9.60 17.63 -17.52
CA VAL A 186 -9.25 18.85 -18.27
C VAL A 186 -7.88 19.37 -17.85
N GLU A 187 -7.57 19.40 -16.55
CA GLU A 187 -6.25 19.84 -16.05
C GLU A 187 -5.13 18.87 -16.46
N VAL A 188 -5.38 17.57 -16.40
CA VAL A 188 -4.44 16.54 -16.90
C VAL A 188 -4.12 16.79 -18.37
N VAL A 189 -5.13 16.96 -19.22
CA VAL A 189 -4.92 17.24 -20.66
C VAL A 189 -4.10 18.51 -20.87
N LYS A 190 -4.44 19.60 -20.20
CA LYS A 190 -3.69 20.87 -20.29
C LYS A 190 -2.22 20.70 -19.91
N THR A 191 -1.94 19.97 -18.81
CA THR A 191 -0.57 19.84 -18.30
C THR A 191 0.27 18.82 -19.07
N THR A 192 -0.33 17.77 -19.64
CA THR A 192 0.40 16.70 -20.33
C THR A 192 0.63 16.98 -21.82
N THR A 193 -0.15 17.88 -22.43
CA THR A 193 -0.05 18.18 -23.87
C THR A 193 0.88 19.36 -24.17
N THR A 194 1.37 20.10 -23.17
CA THR A 194 2.28 21.25 -23.37
C THR A 194 3.73 20.85 -23.58
N GLY A 195 4.11 19.58 -23.36
CA GLY A 195 5.49 19.11 -23.48
C GLY A 195 6.42 19.54 -22.34
N GLU A 196 5.92 20.26 -21.34
CA GLU A 196 6.68 20.66 -20.16
C GLU A 196 6.74 19.50 -19.15
N THR A 197 7.96 19.08 -18.78
CA THR A 197 8.16 18.09 -17.71
C THR A 197 8.38 18.83 -16.39
N LYS A 198 7.42 18.74 -15.47
CA LYS A 198 7.58 19.34 -14.14
C LYS A 198 8.55 18.51 -13.32
N LYS A 199 9.58 19.18 -12.78
CA LYS A 199 10.58 18.54 -11.91
C LYS A 199 10.02 18.43 -10.50
N VAL A 200 10.19 17.26 -9.88
CA VAL A 200 9.84 16.96 -8.48
C VAL A 200 11.11 16.95 -7.66
N ASP A 201 11.14 17.75 -6.60
CA ASP A 201 12.29 17.80 -5.70
C ASP A 201 12.19 16.73 -4.61
N SER A 202 13.34 16.12 -4.28
CA SER A 202 13.44 15.16 -3.18
C SER A 202 13.44 15.91 -1.84
N LEU A 203 12.52 15.55 -0.96
CA LEU A 203 12.33 16.18 0.36
C LEU A 203 12.78 15.30 1.53
N PHE A 204 13.01 14.02 1.28
CA PHE A 204 13.38 13.04 2.29
C PHE A 204 14.64 12.27 1.88
N THR A 205 15.27 11.70 2.87
CA THR A 205 16.28 10.64 2.71
C THR A 205 15.70 9.31 3.21
N ALA A 206 16.27 8.20 2.77
CA ALA A 206 15.87 6.87 3.24
C ALA A 206 15.95 6.77 4.77
N GLN A 207 16.99 7.34 5.38
CA GLN A 207 17.17 7.31 6.82
C GLN A 207 16.09 8.11 7.57
N GLU A 208 15.71 9.28 7.08
CA GLU A 208 14.63 10.07 7.69
C GLU A 208 13.30 9.33 7.68
N ILE A 209 12.98 8.63 6.58
CA ILE A 209 11.75 7.83 6.51
C ILE A 209 11.76 6.71 7.54
N ILE A 210 12.90 6.00 7.69
CA ILE A 210 13.07 4.98 8.72
C ILE A 210 12.87 5.56 10.13
N ASP A 211 13.44 6.73 10.38
CA ASP A 211 13.36 7.37 11.70
C ASP A 211 11.93 7.86 11.99
N PHE A 212 11.21 8.37 10.99
CA PHE A 212 9.79 8.69 11.12
C PHE A 212 8.91 7.45 11.34
N GLN A 213 9.19 6.34 10.65
CA GLN A 213 8.50 5.07 10.92
C GLN A 213 8.70 4.59 12.36
N LYS A 214 9.91 4.72 12.90
CA LYS A 214 10.20 4.40 14.30
C LYS A 214 9.48 5.36 15.27
N LEU A 215 9.44 6.65 14.96
CA LEU A 215 8.74 7.66 15.73
C LEU A 215 7.23 7.35 15.80
N ILE A 216 6.60 7.10 14.67
CA ILE A 216 5.18 6.74 14.57
C ILE A 216 4.86 5.50 15.42
N ARG A 217 5.71 4.49 15.42
CA ARG A 217 5.52 3.30 16.26
C ARG A 217 5.53 3.60 17.76
N LYS A 218 6.30 4.60 18.21
CA LYS A 218 6.40 5.01 19.62
C LYS A 218 5.21 5.84 20.10
N ILE A 219 4.41 6.40 19.19
CA ILE A 219 3.24 7.23 19.57
C ILE A 219 2.33 6.40 20.49
N PRO A 220 1.97 6.92 21.67
CA PRO A 220 1.06 6.24 22.59
C PRO A 220 -0.36 6.15 21.98
N VAL A 221 -1.09 5.14 22.41
CA VAL A 221 -2.50 4.95 22.03
C VAL A 221 -3.28 4.67 23.31
N ALA A 222 -4.40 5.34 23.47
CA ALA A 222 -5.29 5.09 24.61
C ALA A 222 -6.01 3.74 24.43
N ASP A 223 -6.26 3.05 25.54
CA ASP A 223 -6.87 1.70 25.53
C ASP A 223 -8.22 1.67 24.84
N ASN A 224 -9.06 2.69 25.01
CA ASN A 224 -10.36 2.80 24.33
C ASN A 224 -10.24 2.85 22.81
N VAL A 225 -9.18 3.40 22.25
CA VAL A 225 -8.93 3.43 20.80
C VAL A 225 -8.50 2.04 20.31
N ILE A 226 -7.69 1.33 21.10
CA ILE A 226 -7.30 -0.05 20.81
C ILE A 226 -8.53 -0.97 20.85
N GLU A 227 -9.35 -0.85 21.91
CA GLU A 227 -10.60 -1.62 22.06
C GLU A 227 -11.58 -1.33 20.92
N TYR A 228 -11.69 -0.06 20.50
CA TYR A 228 -12.51 0.31 19.34
C TYR A 228 -12.04 -0.38 18.06
N ALA A 229 -10.74 -0.34 17.75
CA ALA A 229 -10.19 -0.98 16.55
C ALA A 229 -10.39 -2.51 16.56
N VAL A 230 -10.20 -3.16 17.71
CA VAL A 230 -10.44 -4.61 17.87
C VAL A 230 -11.93 -4.94 17.73
N THR A 231 -12.80 -4.13 18.33
CA THR A 231 -14.28 -4.28 18.24
C THR A 231 -14.73 -4.09 16.80
N LEU A 232 -14.24 -3.08 16.10
CA LEU A 232 -14.53 -2.81 14.69
C LEU A 232 -14.21 -4.03 13.82
N VAL A 233 -13.01 -4.59 13.97
CA VAL A 233 -12.60 -5.82 13.26
C VAL A 233 -13.47 -7.02 13.69
N GLY A 234 -13.80 -7.14 14.97
CA GLY A 234 -14.70 -8.18 15.50
C GLY A 234 -16.10 -8.13 14.88
N LYS A 235 -16.62 -6.92 14.66
CA LYS A 235 -17.92 -6.71 13.99
C LYS A 235 -17.94 -7.20 12.54
N THR A 236 -16.78 -7.25 11.84
CA THR A 236 -16.71 -7.72 10.45
C THR A 236 -16.93 -9.23 10.31
N ARG A 237 -16.87 -10.02 11.38
CA ARG A 237 -16.93 -11.48 11.37
C ARG A 237 -18.36 -11.97 11.52
N PRO A 238 -18.98 -12.62 10.51
CA PRO A 238 -20.40 -13.00 10.53
C PRO A 238 -20.80 -13.88 11.72
N LYS A 239 -19.88 -14.72 12.22
CA LYS A 239 -20.09 -15.62 13.36
C LYS A 239 -19.87 -14.96 14.72
N SER A 240 -19.43 -13.70 14.76
CA SER A 240 -19.23 -12.96 16.01
C SER A 240 -20.58 -12.55 16.60
N GLN A 241 -20.69 -12.59 17.95
CA GLN A 241 -21.85 -12.04 18.64
C GLN A 241 -22.00 -10.53 18.43
N ALA A 242 -20.91 -9.83 18.20
CA ALA A 242 -20.89 -8.39 17.94
C ALA A 242 -21.21 -8.03 16.47
N ALA A 243 -21.40 -9.01 15.59
CA ALA A 243 -21.67 -8.76 14.18
C ALA A 243 -23.07 -8.15 13.99
N PRO A 244 -23.18 -6.97 13.34
CA PRO A 244 -24.49 -6.39 12.99
C PRO A 244 -25.16 -7.23 11.88
N GLU A 245 -26.47 -7.02 11.71
CA GLU A 245 -27.27 -7.78 10.73
C GLU A 245 -26.76 -7.65 9.29
N ILE A 246 -26.23 -6.49 8.91
CA ILE A 246 -25.64 -6.28 7.58
C ILE A 246 -24.46 -7.25 7.34
N ILE A 247 -23.62 -7.47 8.33
CA ILE A 247 -22.49 -8.42 8.24
C ILE A 247 -22.98 -9.86 8.16
N LYS A 248 -23.93 -10.26 9.00
CA LYS A 248 -24.50 -11.61 8.99
C LYS A 248 -25.17 -11.95 7.65
N ASN A 249 -25.81 -10.95 7.03
CA ASN A 249 -26.58 -11.14 5.82
C ASN A 249 -25.75 -11.03 4.52
N TYR A 250 -24.62 -10.29 4.52
CA TYR A 250 -23.92 -9.89 3.30
C TYR A 250 -22.44 -10.24 3.25
N VAL A 251 -21.86 -10.75 4.33
CA VAL A 251 -20.42 -11.09 4.41
C VAL A 251 -20.25 -12.58 4.71
N ASP A 252 -19.46 -13.27 3.89
CA ASP A 252 -19.06 -14.66 4.12
C ASP A 252 -17.86 -14.76 5.03
N TRP A 253 -16.91 -13.82 4.90
CA TRP A 253 -15.67 -13.83 5.65
C TRP A 253 -15.25 -12.43 6.09
N GLY A 254 -14.90 -12.29 7.37
CA GLY A 254 -14.46 -11.03 7.98
C GLY A 254 -12.95 -10.99 8.25
N ALA A 255 -12.46 -9.82 8.64
CA ALA A 255 -11.05 -9.54 8.82
C ALA A 255 -10.40 -10.27 10.01
N GLY A 256 -9.12 -10.64 9.85
CA GLY A 256 -8.29 -11.27 10.88
C GLY A 256 -7.62 -10.25 11.83
N PRO A 257 -6.88 -10.73 12.87
CA PRO A 257 -6.21 -9.85 13.85
C PRO A 257 -5.19 -8.89 13.25
N ARG A 258 -4.59 -9.22 12.09
CA ARG A 258 -3.66 -8.32 11.38
C ARG A 258 -4.34 -7.01 10.98
N ALA A 259 -5.63 -7.03 10.70
CA ALA A 259 -6.40 -5.82 10.42
C ALA A 259 -6.42 -4.87 11.62
N SER A 260 -6.62 -5.36 12.86
CA SER A 260 -6.57 -4.53 14.08
C SER A 260 -5.19 -3.90 14.28
N GLN A 261 -4.12 -4.66 14.03
CA GLN A 261 -2.74 -4.14 14.10
C GLN A 261 -2.51 -3.05 13.06
N ASN A 262 -2.96 -3.26 11.83
CA ASN A 262 -2.82 -2.28 10.74
C ASN A 262 -3.65 -1.03 11.01
N LEU A 263 -4.86 -1.16 11.54
CA LEU A 263 -5.70 -0.01 11.94
C LEU A 263 -4.98 0.89 12.93
N ILE A 264 -4.40 0.32 13.98
CA ILE A 264 -3.68 1.10 15.00
C ILE A 264 -2.40 1.72 14.43
N LEU A 265 -1.62 0.99 13.62
CA LEU A 265 -0.41 1.54 13.01
C LEU A 265 -0.73 2.68 12.04
N ALA A 266 -1.77 2.52 11.21
CA ALA A 266 -2.19 3.55 10.28
C ALA A 266 -2.82 4.75 10.98
N ALA A 267 -3.60 4.52 12.04
CA ALA A 267 -4.16 5.61 12.87
C ALA A 267 -3.05 6.43 13.54
N LYS A 268 -1.98 5.80 14.05
CA LYS A 268 -0.78 6.50 14.55
C LYS A 268 -0.12 7.34 13.46
N ALA A 269 0.05 6.78 12.27
CA ALA A 269 0.62 7.51 11.14
C ALA A 269 -0.29 8.68 10.73
N HIS A 270 -1.60 8.46 10.63
CA HIS A 270 -2.56 9.50 10.30
C HIS A 270 -2.51 10.63 11.33
N ALA A 271 -2.57 10.31 12.62
CA ALA A 271 -2.48 11.29 13.71
C ALA A 271 -1.18 12.10 13.62
N ALA A 272 -0.01 11.43 13.48
CA ALA A 272 1.28 12.10 13.39
C ALA A 272 1.39 13.05 12.20
N LEU A 273 0.94 12.62 11.02
CA LEU A 273 0.95 13.42 9.79
C LEU A 273 0.01 14.63 9.86
N HIS A 274 -0.96 14.63 10.79
CA HIS A 274 -1.88 15.73 11.07
C HIS A 274 -1.55 16.49 12.37
N GLY A 275 -0.35 16.28 12.94
CA GLY A 275 0.15 17.03 14.09
C GLY A 275 -0.42 16.59 15.43
N LYS A 276 -1.08 15.43 15.51
CA LYS A 276 -1.54 14.83 16.76
C LYS A 276 -0.45 13.96 17.37
N PHE A 277 -0.36 13.93 18.69
CA PHE A 277 0.62 13.12 19.43
C PHE A 277 0.03 11.78 19.94
N SER A 278 -1.23 11.52 19.67
CA SER A 278 -1.95 10.28 19.95
C SER A 278 -3.10 10.16 18.96
N PRO A 279 -3.39 8.97 18.39
CA PRO A 279 -4.58 8.77 17.58
C PRO A 279 -5.84 8.73 18.45
N ASP A 280 -6.95 9.11 17.85
CA ASP A 280 -8.31 8.95 18.38
C ASP A 280 -9.15 8.00 17.51
N ILE A 281 -10.42 7.82 17.85
CA ILE A 281 -11.35 6.95 17.12
C ILE A 281 -11.53 7.42 15.67
N GLU A 282 -11.55 8.74 15.44
CA GLU A 282 -11.71 9.30 14.08
C GLU A 282 -10.51 8.93 13.19
N ASP A 283 -9.29 8.90 13.73
CA ASP A 283 -8.10 8.44 13.00
C ASP A 283 -8.22 6.96 12.59
N VAL A 284 -8.81 6.11 13.44
CA VAL A 284 -9.08 4.70 13.11
C VAL A 284 -10.14 4.60 12.01
N GLN A 285 -11.25 5.34 12.11
CA GLN A 285 -12.32 5.36 11.10
C GLN A 285 -11.80 5.83 9.74
N ARG A 286 -10.94 6.86 9.73
CA ARG A 286 -10.38 7.43 8.50
C ARG A 286 -9.58 6.43 7.68
N VAL A 287 -8.87 5.53 8.34
CA VAL A 287 -8.03 4.52 7.65
C VAL A 287 -8.74 3.18 7.45
N ALA A 288 -9.91 2.99 8.07
CA ALA A 288 -10.57 1.68 8.15
C ALA A 288 -10.95 1.12 6.78
N THR A 289 -11.52 1.94 5.89
CA THR A 289 -11.97 1.48 4.58
C THR A 289 -10.83 0.92 3.75
N GLY A 290 -9.72 1.65 3.63
CA GLY A 290 -8.55 1.18 2.88
C GLY A 290 -7.89 -0.07 3.46
N ILE A 291 -8.03 -0.30 4.78
CA ILE A 291 -7.46 -1.47 5.46
C ILE A 291 -8.41 -2.67 5.39
N LEU A 292 -9.72 -2.47 5.43
CA LEU A 292 -10.70 -3.57 5.55
C LEU A 292 -11.21 -4.07 4.21
N ARG A 293 -11.27 -3.25 3.14
CA ARG A 293 -11.96 -3.60 1.88
C ARG A 293 -11.47 -4.89 1.22
N HIS A 294 -10.18 -5.19 1.29
CA HIS A 294 -9.60 -6.42 0.72
C HIS A 294 -9.55 -7.60 1.69
N ARG A 295 -10.13 -7.43 2.89
CA ARG A 295 -10.17 -8.44 3.96
C ARG A 295 -11.57 -8.97 4.24
N LEU A 296 -12.59 -8.33 3.66
CA LEU A 296 -13.96 -8.78 3.76
C LEU A 296 -14.38 -9.41 2.44
N ILE A 297 -15.00 -10.56 2.51
CA ILE A 297 -15.54 -11.27 1.35
C ILE A 297 -17.06 -11.18 1.40
N LYS A 298 -17.64 -10.50 0.40
CA LYS A 298 -19.09 -10.43 0.23
C LYS A 298 -19.65 -11.77 -0.21
N ASN A 299 -20.87 -12.07 0.20
CA ASN A 299 -21.60 -13.22 -0.31
C ASN A 299 -22.38 -12.88 -1.60
N TYR A 300 -22.95 -13.91 -2.21
CA TYR A 300 -23.74 -13.78 -3.44
C TYR A 300 -24.91 -12.80 -3.30
N LYS A 301 -25.53 -12.73 -2.12
CA LYS A 301 -26.66 -11.82 -1.88
C LYS A 301 -26.24 -10.36 -1.97
N ALA A 302 -25.10 -10.01 -1.39
CA ALA A 302 -24.54 -8.65 -1.50
C ALA A 302 -24.21 -8.29 -2.96
N GLU A 303 -23.67 -9.26 -3.74
CA GLU A 303 -23.41 -9.05 -5.17
C GLU A 303 -24.73 -8.83 -5.96
N ALA A 304 -25.76 -9.64 -5.69
CA ALA A 304 -27.04 -9.54 -6.36
C ALA A 304 -27.79 -8.23 -6.07
N GLU A 305 -27.64 -7.71 -4.85
CA GLU A 305 -28.25 -6.44 -4.44
C GLU A 305 -27.39 -5.21 -4.78
N GLY A 306 -26.19 -5.41 -5.36
CA GLY A 306 -25.27 -4.34 -5.75
C GLY A 306 -24.65 -3.58 -4.57
N LEU A 307 -24.63 -4.18 -3.37
CA LEU A 307 -24.08 -3.56 -2.17
C LEU A 307 -22.55 -3.52 -2.24
N SER A 308 -21.95 -2.34 -2.15
CA SER A 308 -20.50 -2.16 -2.16
C SER A 308 -19.86 -2.57 -0.83
N ILE A 309 -18.59 -2.95 -0.88
CA ILE A 309 -17.85 -3.30 0.33
C ILE A 309 -17.62 -2.07 1.22
N GLU A 310 -17.50 -0.90 0.62
CA GLU A 310 -17.36 0.39 1.29
C GLU A 310 -18.61 0.74 2.10
N GLU A 311 -19.80 0.55 1.55
CA GLU A 311 -21.07 0.75 2.26
C GLU A 311 -21.18 -0.19 3.46
N ILE A 312 -20.79 -1.44 3.30
CA ILE A 312 -20.76 -2.42 4.41
C ILE A 312 -19.80 -1.94 5.51
N ILE A 313 -18.60 -1.50 5.16
CA ILE A 313 -17.61 -1.03 6.14
C ILE A 313 -18.11 0.24 6.84
N HIS A 314 -18.66 1.20 6.12
CA HIS A 314 -19.16 2.45 6.69
C HIS A 314 -20.32 2.22 7.68
N SER A 315 -21.12 1.17 7.49
CA SER A 315 -22.20 0.82 8.42
C SER A 315 -21.71 0.30 9.78
N LEU A 316 -20.40 0.06 9.94
CA LEU A 316 -19.80 -0.47 11.18
C LEU A 316 -19.37 0.63 12.16
N PHE A 317 -19.32 1.89 11.71
CA PHE A 317 -18.81 3.05 12.48
C PHE A 317 -19.79 3.55 13.52
#